data_08bb5957d9f03f82507908166f783dbc
#
_entry.id   08bb5957d9f03f82507908166f783dbc
#
_cell.length_a   1.000
_cell.length_b   1.000
_cell.length_c   1.000
_cell.angle_alpha   90.00
_cell.angle_beta   90.00
_cell.angle_gamma   90.00
#
_symmetry.space_group_name_H-M   'P 1'
#
loop_
_entity.id
_entity.type
_entity.pdbx_description
1 polymer ?
#
loop_
_entity_poly.entity_id
_entity_poly.type
_entity_poly.pdbx_seq_one_letter_code
_entity_poly.pdbx_strand_id
1 'polypeptide(L)'
;KTVKIKLQNNKKKVKWTVTSGKKNVTLSKKKKTEVTIKGKKAGKAKVQAKVGKKKYVCKVTVKNKTNKSSVATQKPTRKPVQTPAPTGKTSSQPTQNPEAKAVELLTQYDDAIVAKTSTALSERNLSFYTLGQFGKISVKLSDGTNKELHNNNNIQESSYSRFSITGVDTTATGDYNATLSYTEGAWSNTNTVSKQIKISVAEEKTNEQYSYISNGEIAQVNAIYSTEKSVHIPDTIDGAQVINDYGDIYDNPANKQIRNNQITAITLSKYLRYIPQATNSLFDIDYSLDNSYSWSSLKEISISDESKNFSSENGVWFDKDKTVLVKYPCAKVDTEYRIPNTVKEVRGGALRDVIHGFQKIYIPASVESFPCFSDSHGTSNLSEIEVDGQNKNYKSQDGVLYSKDMKRLLLYPFAKQDVSYSVPEGVDYIKDI
;
A
#
# COMPACT_ATOMS: atom_id res chain seq x y z
N LYS A 1 2.94 16.71 27.68
CA LYS A 1 2.49 16.37 26.30
C LYS A 1 1.28 17.22 25.93
N THR A 2 1.12 17.50 24.63
CA THR A 2 -0.03 18.17 24.02
C THR A 2 -0.61 17.29 22.95
N VAL A 3 -1.94 17.28 22.81
CA VAL A 3 -2.69 16.57 21.78
C VAL A 3 -3.62 17.57 21.08
N LYS A 4 -3.71 17.52 19.77
CA LYS A 4 -4.68 18.29 18.99
C LYS A 4 -5.89 17.38 18.70
N ILE A 5 -7.09 17.90 18.87
CA ILE A 5 -8.31 17.26 18.41
C ILE A 5 -9.05 18.18 17.49
N LYS A 6 -9.61 17.62 16.40
CA LYS A 6 -10.33 18.32 15.35
C LYS A 6 -11.69 17.65 15.17
N LEU A 7 -12.73 18.44 15.04
CA LEU A 7 -14.04 17.96 14.61
C LEU A 7 -14.08 18.03 13.08
N GLN A 8 -14.01 16.87 12.42
CA GLN A 8 -14.04 16.76 10.97
C GLN A 8 -15.46 17.00 10.41
N ASN A 9 -15.57 17.25 9.13
CA ASN A 9 -16.82 17.47 8.40
C ASN A 9 -17.76 18.51 9.00
N ASN A 10 -17.19 19.44 9.77
CA ASN A 10 -17.96 20.51 10.41
C ASN A 10 -17.53 21.89 9.88
N LYS A 11 -18.42 22.56 9.13
CA LYS A 11 -18.22 23.92 8.65
C LYS A 11 -18.57 25.00 9.69
N LYS A 12 -19.21 24.63 10.83
CA LYS A 12 -19.67 25.56 11.86
C LYS A 12 -18.60 25.72 12.96
N LYS A 13 -18.60 26.88 13.65
CA LYS A 13 -17.73 27.13 14.79
C LYS A 13 -18.04 26.19 15.96
N VAL A 14 -17.00 25.54 16.51
CA VAL A 14 -17.10 24.62 17.64
C VAL A 14 -16.82 25.33 18.95
N LYS A 15 -17.70 25.16 19.95
CA LYS A 15 -17.43 25.62 21.32
C LYS A 15 -16.79 24.49 22.12
N TRP A 16 -15.52 24.65 22.46
CA TRP A 16 -14.72 23.68 23.20
C TRP A 16 -14.72 23.99 24.69
N THR A 17 -15.05 23.01 25.55
CA THR A 17 -15.10 23.15 27.00
C THR A 17 -14.56 21.88 27.70
N VAL A 18 -13.90 22.05 28.85
CA VAL A 18 -13.58 20.94 29.75
C VAL A 18 -14.74 20.78 30.70
N THR A 19 -15.47 19.67 30.58
CA THR A 19 -16.67 19.40 31.40
C THR A 19 -16.35 18.67 32.71
N SER A 20 -15.20 17.94 32.74
CA SER A 20 -14.71 17.24 33.95
C SER A 20 -13.20 17.21 33.92
N GLY A 21 -12.55 17.15 35.09
CA GLY A 21 -11.09 17.07 35.20
C GLY A 21 -10.35 18.34 34.80
N LYS A 22 -10.90 19.53 35.04
CA LYS A 22 -10.29 20.85 34.71
C LYS A 22 -8.87 21.04 35.28
N LYS A 23 -8.55 20.40 36.42
CA LYS A 23 -7.21 20.43 37.02
C LYS A 23 -6.18 19.61 36.23
N ASN A 24 -6.63 18.63 35.41
CA ASN A 24 -5.75 17.68 34.73
C ASN A 24 -5.35 18.16 33.34
N VAL A 25 -6.18 19.00 32.68
CA VAL A 25 -5.95 19.48 31.30
C VAL A 25 -6.28 20.96 31.14
N THR A 26 -5.64 21.59 30.15
CA THR A 26 -6.02 22.91 29.61
C THR A 26 -6.25 22.85 28.13
N LEU A 27 -7.19 23.69 27.65
CA LEU A 27 -7.42 23.90 26.22
C LEU A 27 -6.69 25.16 25.76
N SER A 28 -5.94 25.05 24.68
CA SER A 28 -5.24 26.15 24.02
C SER A 28 -5.47 26.10 22.51
N LYS A 29 -5.09 27.15 21.78
CA LYS A 29 -5.18 27.24 20.32
C LYS A 29 -6.54 26.79 19.77
N LYS A 30 -7.64 27.33 20.31
CA LYS A 30 -9.01 27.04 19.86
C LYS A 30 -9.24 27.67 18.49
N LYS A 31 -9.27 26.83 17.44
CA LYS A 31 -9.64 27.24 16.08
C LYS A 31 -11.12 26.93 15.81
N LYS A 32 -11.60 27.21 14.60
CA LYS A 32 -13.00 27.02 14.21
C LYS A 32 -13.48 25.58 14.47
N THR A 33 -12.67 24.59 14.18
CA THR A 33 -12.98 23.14 14.28
C THR A 33 -11.96 22.34 15.08
N GLU A 34 -10.88 22.98 15.61
CA GLU A 34 -9.73 22.32 16.25
C GLU A 34 -9.44 22.93 17.63
N VAL A 35 -8.93 22.13 18.55
CA VAL A 35 -8.40 22.58 19.84
C VAL A 35 -7.17 21.77 20.25
N THR A 36 -6.21 22.41 20.88
CA THR A 36 -5.06 21.74 21.50
C THR A 36 -5.33 21.52 23.00
N ILE A 37 -5.22 20.27 23.45
CA ILE A 37 -5.32 19.85 24.84
C ILE A 37 -3.90 19.71 25.39
N LYS A 38 -3.59 20.41 26.49
CA LYS A 38 -2.32 20.28 27.21
C LYS A 38 -2.56 19.58 28.55
N GLY A 39 -1.89 18.44 28.79
CA GLY A 39 -1.90 17.75 30.06
C GLY A 39 -1.16 18.59 31.15
N LYS A 40 -1.77 18.74 32.32
CA LYS A 40 -1.21 19.46 33.49
C LYS A 40 -0.83 18.50 34.60
N LYS A 41 -1.75 17.66 35.03
CA LYS A 41 -1.60 16.71 36.14
C LYS A 41 -2.17 15.38 35.72
N ALA A 42 -1.58 14.26 36.16
CA ALA A 42 -2.12 12.94 35.93
C ALA A 42 -3.57 12.83 36.42
N GLY A 43 -4.40 12.14 35.61
CA GLY A 43 -5.81 11.95 35.91
C GLY A 43 -6.71 12.04 34.68
N LYS A 44 -7.98 11.74 34.86
CA LYS A 44 -8.99 11.72 33.78
C LYS A 44 -9.64 13.11 33.62
N ALA A 45 -9.94 13.48 32.37
CA ALA A 45 -10.68 14.70 32.03
C ALA A 45 -11.69 14.41 30.90
N LYS A 46 -12.74 15.22 30.78
CA LYS A 46 -13.69 15.19 29.66
C LYS A 46 -13.66 16.55 28.96
N VAL A 47 -13.41 16.52 27.63
CA VAL A 47 -13.44 17.69 26.77
C VAL A 47 -14.66 17.58 25.86
N GLN A 48 -15.48 18.60 25.81
CA GLN A 48 -16.70 18.66 25.02
C GLN A 48 -16.55 19.63 23.85
N ALA A 49 -16.95 19.19 22.67
CA ALA A 49 -17.19 20.01 21.50
C ALA A 49 -18.72 20.20 21.35
N LYS A 50 -19.19 21.46 21.29
CA LYS A 50 -20.61 21.79 21.03
C LYS A 50 -20.73 22.49 19.70
N VAL A 51 -21.60 21.98 18.83
CA VAL A 51 -21.93 22.55 17.52
C VAL A 51 -23.46 22.67 17.41
N GLY A 52 -23.98 23.87 17.52
CA GLY A 52 -25.42 24.10 17.62
C GLY A 52 -26.01 23.33 18.84
N LYS A 53 -27.00 22.45 18.59
CA LYS A 53 -27.61 21.62 19.63
C LYS A 53 -26.83 20.32 19.91
N LYS A 54 -25.93 19.88 19.01
CA LYS A 54 -25.15 18.62 19.15
C LYS A 54 -23.94 18.80 20.06
N LYS A 55 -23.69 17.78 20.90
CA LYS A 55 -22.56 17.74 21.85
C LYS A 55 -21.77 16.46 21.63
N TYR A 56 -20.44 16.58 21.52
CA TYR A 56 -19.48 15.47 21.38
C TYR A 56 -18.52 15.53 22.57
N VAL A 57 -18.21 14.39 23.19
CA VAL A 57 -17.39 14.34 24.42
C VAL A 57 -16.18 13.44 24.16
N CYS A 58 -14.99 13.99 24.33
CA CYS A 58 -13.72 13.26 24.33
C CYS A 58 -13.25 13.03 25.76
N LYS A 59 -12.98 11.79 26.14
CA LYS A 59 -12.36 11.40 27.42
C LYS A 59 -10.84 11.48 27.26
N VAL A 60 -10.14 12.20 28.14
CA VAL A 60 -8.69 12.41 28.10
C VAL A 60 -8.07 11.88 29.37
N THR A 61 -7.05 11.03 29.27
CA THR A 61 -6.25 10.57 30.41
C THR A 61 -4.85 11.16 30.33
N VAL A 62 -4.43 11.85 31.37
CA VAL A 62 -3.06 12.37 31.53
C VAL A 62 -2.30 11.42 32.44
N LYS A 63 -1.25 10.77 31.92
CA LYS A 63 -0.33 9.90 32.70
C LYS A 63 0.91 10.70 33.18
N ASN A 64 1.50 10.32 34.29
CA ASN A 64 2.80 10.89 34.74
C ASN A 64 3.90 10.40 33.75
N LYS A 65 4.90 11.26 33.55
CA LYS A 65 6.12 10.84 32.85
C LYS A 65 6.90 9.95 33.85
N THR A 66 6.95 8.65 33.59
CA THR A 66 7.86 7.75 34.29
C THR A 66 9.28 8.13 33.88
N ASN A 67 10.03 8.77 34.75
CA ASN A 67 11.48 8.84 34.60
C ASN A 67 11.99 7.40 34.75
N LYS A 68 12.74 6.91 33.76
CA LYS A 68 13.63 5.78 33.98
C LYS A 68 14.68 6.19 34.98
N SER A 69 14.42 5.97 36.26
CA SER A 69 15.43 6.05 37.30
C SER A 69 16.20 4.74 37.28
N SER A 70 17.50 4.83 37.13
CA SER A 70 18.46 3.78 37.39
C SER A 70 18.27 3.26 38.81
N VAL A 71 17.83 2.02 38.96
CA VAL A 71 17.80 1.34 40.24
C VAL A 71 19.21 0.83 40.52
N ALA A 72 19.89 1.47 41.48
CA ALA A 72 21.07 0.94 42.12
C ALA A 72 20.68 -0.31 42.94
N THR A 73 21.27 -1.42 42.63
CA THR A 73 21.11 -2.70 43.31
C THR A 73 21.76 -2.62 44.69
N GLN A 74 20.99 -2.69 45.75
CA GLN A 74 21.54 -3.07 47.10
C GLN A 74 21.46 -4.60 47.22
N LYS A 75 22.63 -5.14 47.56
CA LYS A 75 22.93 -6.55 47.76
C LYS A 75 22.52 -6.98 49.17
N PRO A 76 21.80 -8.09 49.38
CA PRO A 76 21.82 -8.79 50.65
C PRO A 76 22.88 -9.86 50.63
N THR A 77 23.81 -9.79 51.55
CA THR A 77 24.81 -10.78 51.92
C THR A 77 24.16 -12.03 52.51
N ARG A 78 24.40 -13.23 51.93
CA ARG A 78 24.49 -14.50 52.68
C ARG A 78 25.54 -15.43 52.04
N LYS A 79 26.31 -16.04 52.93
CA LYS A 79 27.45 -16.91 52.67
C LYS A 79 27.09 -18.24 52.04
N PRO A 80 28.08 -18.96 51.46
CA PRO A 80 27.87 -20.00 50.47
C PRO A 80 27.66 -21.39 51.03
N VAL A 81 26.84 -22.19 50.35
CA VAL A 81 26.84 -23.65 50.45
C VAL A 81 27.45 -24.17 49.15
N GLN A 82 28.54 -24.93 49.30
CA GLN A 82 29.18 -25.66 48.20
C GLN A 82 28.37 -26.90 47.82
N THR A 83 28.16 -27.11 46.53
CA THR A 83 27.90 -28.40 45.93
C THR A 83 28.36 -28.38 44.45
N PRO A 84 28.77 -29.53 43.87
CA PRO A 84 29.87 -29.61 42.94
C PRO A 84 29.49 -29.32 41.48
N ALA A 85 30.52 -28.97 40.70
CA ALA A 85 30.44 -28.62 39.28
C ALA A 85 29.94 -29.76 38.39
N PRO A 86 29.12 -29.47 37.40
CA PRO A 86 29.08 -30.23 36.17
C PRO A 86 29.96 -29.53 35.12
N THR A 87 30.77 -30.35 34.55
CA THR A 87 31.65 -30.16 33.41
C THR A 87 31.09 -29.28 32.28
N GLY A 88 31.99 -28.50 31.73
CA GLY A 88 31.79 -27.47 30.74
C GLY A 88 30.92 -27.80 29.52
N LYS A 89 30.09 -26.87 29.20
CA LYS A 89 29.79 -26.50 27.83
C LYS A 89 30.03 -25.01 27.72
N THR A 90 31.07 -24.66 27.00
CA THR A 90 31.38 -23.34 26.51
C THR A 90 30.16 -22.82 25.76
N SER A 91 29.44 -21.87 26.33
CA SER A 91 28.47 -21.09 25.60
C SER A 91 29.25 -20.20 24.65
N SER A 92 29.44 -20.67 23.43
CA SER A 92 29.80 -19.82 22.32
C SER A 92 28.66 -18.84 22.13
N GLN A 93 28.91 -17.57 22.43
CA GLN A 93 28.16 -16.44 21.93
C GLN A 93 27.95 -16.69 20.42
N PRO A 94 26.73 -16.51 19.87
CA PRO A 94 26.55 -16.61 18.42
C PRO A 94 27.45 -15.52 17.82
N THR A 95 28.54 -15.91 17.18
CA THR A 95 29.23 -15.07 16.22
C THR A 95 28.17 -14.59 15.23
N GLN A 96 27.93 -13.29 15.16
CA GLN A 96 27.15 -12.72 14.09
C GLN A 96 27.74 -13.23 12.80
N ASN A 97 26.97 -14.09 12.11
CA ASN A 97 27.30 -14.52 10.76
C ASN A 97 27.43 -13.22 9.93
N PRO A 98 28.52 -13.00 9.20
CA PRO A 98 28.63 -11.81 8.37
C PRO A 98 27.40 -11.77 7.47
N GLU A 99 26.68 -10.63 7.48
CA GLU A 99 25.43 -10.45 6.74
C GLU A 99 25.67 -10.89 5.28
N ALA A 100 24.90 -11.87 4.81
CA ALA A 100 25.09 -12.45 3.49
C ALA A 100 24.87 -11.37 2.44
N LYS A 101 25.87 -11.18 1.53
CA LYS A 101 25.85 -10.13 0.50
C LYS A 101 25.26 -10.64 -0.79
N ALA A 102 24.62 -9.75 -1.57
CA ALA A 102 24.17 -10.05 -2.92
C ALA A 102 25.38 -10.39 -3.82
N VAL A 103 25.28 -11.50 -4.58
CA VAL A 103 26.31 -11.96 -5.52
C VAL A 103 25.81 -12.07 -6.95
N GLU A 104 24.47 -12.13 -7.16
CA GLU A 104 23.86 -12.26 -8.48
C GLU A 104 22.50 -11.59 -8.49
N LEU A 105 22.18 -10.85 -9.57
CA LEU A 105 20.89 -10.23 -9.80
C LEU A 105 20.05 -11.11 -10.73
N LEU A 106 18.84 -11.45 -10.31
CA LEU A 106 17.90 -12.32 -11.01
C LEU A 106 16.62 -11.56 -11.35
N THR A 107 16.12 -11.74 -12.57
CA THR A 107 14.88 -11.16 -13.09
C THR A 107 14.00 -12.25 -13.69
N GLN A 108 12.69 -12.08 -13.64
CA GLN A 108 11.75 -13.03 -14.26
C GLN A 108 11.72 -12.85 -15.78
N TYR A 109 11.85 -11.61 -16.24
CA TYR A 109 11.96 -11.24 -17.66
C TYR A 109 13.22 -10.38 -17.85
N ASP A 110 13.86 -10.47 -19.01
CA ASP A 110 15.12 -9.78 -19.30
C ASP A 110 14.95 -8.66 -20.34
N ASP A 111 13.71 -8.34 -20.69
CA ASP A 111 13.33 -7.34 -21.67
C ASP A 111 12.29 -6.37 -21.13
N ALA A 112 12.37 -5.13 -21.60
CA ALA A 112 11.38 -4.09 -21.32
C ALA A 112 11.26 -3.13 -22.50
N ILE A 113 10.19 -2.35 -22.54
CA ILE A 113 9.93 -1.35 -23.57
C ILE A 113 9.62 0.01 -22.92
N VAL A 114 10.09 1.08 -23.55
CA VAL A 114 9.83 2.46 -23.10
C VAL A 114 9.53 3.34 -24.31
N ALA A 115 8.69 4.34 -24.12
CA ALA A 115 8.42 5.32 -25.16
C ALA A 115 9.65 6.18 -25.45
N LYS A 116 9.86 6.51 -26.73
CA LYS A 116 10.83 7.53 -27.14
C LYS A 116 10.50 8.87 -26.48
N THR A 117 11.51 9.55 -26.01
CA THR A 117 11.37 10.85 -25.33
C THR A 117 12.10 11.95 -26.11
N SER A 118 11.67 13.21 -25.94
CA SER A 118 12.36 14.36 -26.54
C SER A 118 13.67 14.70 -25.83
N THR A 119 13.82 14.28 -24.59
CA THR A 119 15.01 14.47 -23.76
C THR A 119 15.35 13.15 -23.09
N ALA A 120 16.64 12.78 -23.08
CA ALA A 120 17.08 11.53 -22.48
C ALA A 120 16.63 11.39 -21.01
N LEU A 121 16.06 10.25 -20.68
CA LEU A 121 15.72 9.93 -19.30
C LEU A 121 17.00 9.69 -18.49
N SER A 122 17.01 10.14 -17.24
CA SER A 122 18.05 9.73 -16.30
C SER A 122 17.96 8.23 -16.02
N GLU A 123 19.08 7.60 -15.64
CA GLU A 123 19.12 6.18 -15.27
C GLU A 123 18.08 5.79 -14.22
N ARG A 124 17.82 6.68 -13.28
CA ARG A 124 16.81 6.50 -12.24
C ARG A 124 15.40 6.57 -12.80
N ASN A 125 15.11 7.53 -13.67
CA ASN A 125 13.79 7.66 -14.28
C ASN A 125 13.52 6.48 -15.21
N LEU A 126 14.51 6.03 -15.96
CA LEU A 126 14.39 4.84 -16.80
C LEU A 126 14.07 3.60 -15.97
N SER A 127 14.75 3.42 -14.82
CA SER A 127 14.44 2.34 -13.87
C SER A 127 13.00 2.44 -13.36
N PHE A 128 12.54 3.64 -13.03
CA PHE A 128 11.17 3.85 -12.55
C PHE A 128 10.12 3.38 -13.56
N TYR A 129 10.31 3.68 -14.86
CA TYR A 129 9.36 3.28 -15.90
C TYR A 129 9.44 1.81 -16.33
N THR A 130 10.58 1.14 -16.11
CA THR A 130 10.82 -0.19 -16.67
C THR A 130 10.94 -1.31 -15.64
N LEU A 131 11.26 -0.99 -14.37
CA LEU A 131 11.59 -2.00 -13.36
C LEU A 131 10.49 -3.06 -13.19
N GLY A 132 9.22 -2.64 -13.21
CA GLY A 132 8.08 -3.56 -13.11
C GLY A 132 7.99 -4.55 -14.27
N GLN A 133 8.43 -4.16 -15.47
CA GLN A 133 8.37 -5.00 -16.66
C GLN A 133 9.27 -6.24 -16.57
N PHE A 134 10.29 -6.21 -15.69
CA PHE A 134 11.15 -7.38 -15.42
C PHE A 134 10.48 -8.42 -14.50
N GLY A 135 9.27 -8.17 -14.03
CA GLY A 135 8.53 -9.08 -13.16
C GLY A 135 9.17 -9.18 -11.77
N LYS A 136 9.34 -10.41 -11.25
CA LYS A 136 10.05 -10.62 -9.99
C LYS A 136 11.52 -10.34 -10.15
N ILE A 137 12.07 -9.52 -9.24
CA ILE A 137 13.51 -9.26 -9.15
C ILE A 137 14.00 -9.73 -7.79
N SER A 138 15.05 -10.51 -7.78
CA SER A 138 15.69 -11.02 -6.56
C SER A 138 17.22 -10.99 -6.68
N VAL A 139 17.89 -11.09 -5.56
CA VAL A 139 19.32 -11.35 -5.51
C VAL A 139 19.59 -12.69 -4.88
N LYS A 140 20.54 -13.42 -5.44
CA LYS A 140 21.16 -14.55 -4.79
C LYS A 140 22.19 -14.03 -3.79
N LEU A 141 22.16 -14.54 -2.58
CA LEU A 141 23.07 -14.14 -1.52
C LEU A 141 24.28 -15.09 -1.45
N SER A 142 25.36 -14.63 -0.82
CA SER A 142 26.60 -15.39 -0.67
C SER A 142 26.44 -16.70 0.15
N ASP A 143 25.35 -16.82 0.90
CA ASP A 143 24.98 -18.05 1.62
C ASP A 143 24.15 -19.04 0.76
N GLY A 144 23.90 -18.70 -0.52
CA GLY A 144 23.13 -19.50 -1.46
C GLY A 144 21.62 -19.28 -1.41
N THR A 145 21.10 -18.47 -0.47
CA THR A 145 19.67 -18.12 -0.40
C THR A 145 19.33 -17.02 -1.38
N ASN A 146 18.02 -16.87 -1.70
CA ASN A 146 17.53 -15.78 -2.53
C ASN A 146 16.75 -14.77 -1.66
N LYS A 147 17.01 -13.49 -1.89
CA LYS A 147 16.25 -12.37 -1.29
C LYS A 147 15.46 -11.68 -2.38
N GLU A 148 14.14 -11.68 -2.25
CA GLU A 148 13.27 -10.93 -3.15
C GLU A 148 13.42 -9.43 -2.89
N LEU A 149 13.62 -8.65 -3.96
CA LEU A 149 13.77 -7.20 -3.92
C LEU A 149 12.53 -6.50 -4.46
N HIS A 150 11.90 -7.13 -5.45
CA HIS A 150 10.75 -6.61 -6.14
C HIS A 150 9.91 -7.78 -6.65
N ASN A 151 8.61 -7.70 -6.49
CA ASN A 151 7.65 -8.61 -7.09
C ASN A 151 6.62 -7.82 -7.93
N ASN A 152 5.86 -8.54 -8.73
CA ASN A 152 4.87 -7.97 -9.65
C ASN A 152 3.80 -7.10 -8.94
N ASN A 153 3.75 -7.15 -7.62
CA ASN A 153 2.67 -6.59 -6.81
C ASN A 153 3.09 -5.44 -5.89
N ASN A 154 4.40 -5.29 -5.62
CA ASN A 154 4.85 -4.32 -4.61
C ASN A 154 6.25 -3.77 -4.95
N ILE A 155 6.26 -2.56 -5.48
CA ILE A 155 7.48 -1.77 -5.59
C ILE A 155 7.46 -0.76 -4.45
N GLN A 156 8.23 -0.99 -3.41
CA GLN A 156 8.40 0.04 -2.39
C GLN A 156 9.19 1.21 -2.98
N GLU A 157 8.69 2.43 -2.87
CA GLU A 157 9.37 3.64 -3.38
C GLU A 157 10.83 3.74 -2.91
N SER A 158 11.12 3.27 -1.70
CA SER A 158 12.49 3.22 -1.16
C SER A 158 13.43 2.27 -1.92
N SER A 159 12.91 1.29 -2.68
CA SER A 159 13.73 0.34 -3.44
C SER A 159 14.14 0.86 -4.81
N TYR A 160 13.36 1.76 -5.44
CA TYR A 160 13.76 2.35 -6.72
C TYR A 160 15.09 3.09 -6.67
N SER A 161 15.40 3.77 -5.57
CA SER A 161 16.65 4.49 -5.41
C SER A 161 17.90 3.60 -5.39
N ARG A 162 17.71 2.28 -5.31
CA ARG A 162 18.78 1.27 -5.30
C ARG A 162 19.02 0.63 -6.66
N PHE A 163 18.15 0.91 -7.64
CA PHE A 163 18.27 0.41 -9.00
C PHE A 163 18.71 1.52 -9.95
N SER A 164 19.52 1.16 -10.93
CA SER A 164 19.84 2.00 -12.07
C SER A 164 19.90 1.18 -13.35
N ILE A 165 19.53 1.81 -14.47
CA ILE A 165 19.66 1.22 -15.80
C ILE A 165 20.52 2.16 -16.63
N THR A 166 21.59 1.61 -17.22
CA THR A 166 22.55 2.34 -18.05
C THR A 166 22.62 1.75 -19.46
N GLY A 167 23.13 2.52 -20.41
CA GLY A 167 23.37 2.07 -21.79
C GLY A 167 22.17 2.24 -22.72
N VAL A 168 21.20 3.12 -22.38
CA VAL A 168 20.02 3.39 -23.22
C VAL A 168 19.95 4.88 -23.58
N ASP A 169 19.77 5.17 -24.86
CA ASP A 169 19.39 6.50 -25.34
C ASP A 169 17.88 6.51 -25.62
N THR A 170 17.10 7.10 -24.72
CA THR A 170 15.64 7.17 -24.89
C THR A 170 15.18 8.20 -25.91
N THR A 171 16.09 8.98 -26.48
CA THR A 171 15.75 9.96 -27.54
C THR A 171 15.80 9.36 -28.95
N ALA A 172 16.33 8.14 -29.09
CA ALA A 172 16.43 7.41 -30.35
C ALA A 172 15.72 6.06 -30.23
N THR A 173 14.93 5.71 -31.26
CA THR A 173 14.30 4.40 -31.35
C THR A 173 15.33 3.31 -31.60
N GLY A 174 15.15 2.15 -31.03
CA GLY A 174 16.02 0.99 -31.21
C GLY A 174 16.03 0.03 -30.02
N ASP A 175 16.77 -1.04 -30.19
CA ASP A 175 17.02 -2.03 -29.13
C ASP A 175 18.40 -1.81 -28.53
N TYR A 176 18.45 -1.76 -27.20
CA TYR A 176 19.66 -1.46 -26.43
C TYR A 176 20.00 -2.64 -25.52
N ASN A 177 21.25 -3.10 -25.58
CA ASN A 177 21.81 -3.96 -24.54
C ASN A 177 22.19 -3.07 -23.34
N ALA A 178 21.36 -3.13 -22.32
CA ALA A 178 21.45 -2.28 -21.15
C ALA A 178 21.95 -3.06 -19.94
N THR A 179 22.40 -2.33 -18.92
CA THR A 179 22.83 -2.91 -17.65
C THR A 179 21.88 -2.47 -16.56
N LEU A 180 21.15 -3.45 -15.97
CA LEU A 180 20.40 -3.26 -14.73
C LEU A 180 21.33 -3.51 -13.55
N SER A 181 21.43 -2.56 -12.64
CA SER A 181 22.25 -2.65 -11.44
C SER A 181 21.40 -2.47 -10.19
N TYR A 182 21.71 -3.24 -9.16
CA TYR A 182 21.15 -3.09 -7.80
C TYR A 182 22.28 -2.86 -6.81
N THR A 183 22.15 -1.82 -5.98
CA THR A 183 23.12 -1.46 -4.95
C THR A 183 22.51 -1.61 -3.57
N GLU A 184 23.10 -2.47 -2.74
CA GLU A 184 22.74 -2.61 -1.32
C GLU A 184 23.76 -1.89 -0.43
N GLY A 185 23.36 -1.62 0.82
CA GLY A 185 24.18 -0.92 1.78
C GLY A 185 23.98 0.60 1.79
N ALA A 186 24.76 1.29 2.60
CA ALA A 186 24.69 2.75 2.75
C ALA A 186 26.11 3.35 2.90
N TRP A 187 26.28 4.58 2.41
CA TRP A 187 27.53 5.35 2.51
C TRP A 187 28.71 4.66 1.84
N SER A 188 29.77 4.36 2.56
CA SER A 188 31.01 3.80 2.04
C SER A 188 31.03 2.27 1.95
N ASN A 189 30.00 1.59 2.47
CA ASN A 189 29.91 0.12 2.46
C ASN A 189 28.79 -0.35 1.55
N THR A 190 28.95 -0.14 0.25
CA THR A 190 27.98 -0.57 -0.76
C THR A 190 28.47 -1.80 -1.50
N ASN A 191 27.52 -2.67 -1.88
CA ASN A 191 27.72 -3.81 -2.74
C ASN A 191 26.79 -3.70 -3.94
N THR A 192 27.33 -3.80 -5.16
CA THR A 192 26.53 -3.68 -6.39
C THR A 192 26.62 -4.96 -7.20
N VAL A 193 25.46 -5.45 -7.61
CA VAL A 193 25.31 -6.56 -8.55
C VAL A 193 24.57 -6.09 -9.78
N SER A 194 24.95 -6.60 -10.96
CA SER A 194 24.42 -6.14 -12.24
C SER A 194 24.05 -7.31 -13.14
N LYS A 195 23.12 -7.04 -14.06
CA LYS A 195 22.65 -8.00 -15.07
C LYS A 195 22.46 -7.31 -16.41
N GLN A 196 22.81 -8.00 -17.50
CA GLN A 196 22.50 -7.54 -18.85
C GLN A 196 21.02 -7.78 -19.16
N ILE A 197 20.37 -6.79 -19.72
CA ILE A 197 18.96 -6.78 -20.09
C ILE A 197 18.79 -6.12 -21.46
N LYS A 198 17.65 -6.33 -22.11
CA LYS A 198 17.28 -5.66 -23.35
C LYS A 198 16.24 -4.56 -23.05
N ILE A 199 16.49 -3.35 -23.54
CA ILE A 199 15.52 -2.25 -23.51
C ILE A 199 15.23 -1.82 -24.93
N SER A 200 13.95 -1.85 -25.31
CA SER A 200 13.48 -1.31 -26.58
C SER A 200 12.93 0.09 -26.39
N VAL A 201 13.40 1.04 -27.16
CA VAL A 201 12.85 2.39 -27.24
C VAL A 201 12.01 2.50 -28.50
N ALA A 202 10.71 2.75 -28.35
CA ALA A 202 9.75 2.76 -29.45
C ALA A 202 8.95 4.06 -29.51
N GLU A 203 8.55 4.46 -30.71
CA GLU A 203 7.61 5.57 -30.88
C GLU A 203 6.19 5.14 -30.52
N GLU A 204 5.42 6.08 -29.97
CA GLU A 204 4.01 5.88 -29.73
C GLU A 204 3.25 5.81 -31.05
N LYS A 205 2.42 4.78 -31.18
CA LYS A 205 1.49 4.58 -32.28
C LYS A 205 0.07 4.77 -31.78
N THR A 206 -0.82 5.24 -32.64
CA THR A 206 -2.24 5.40 -32.32
C THR A 206 -3.07 4.81 -33.46
N ASN A 207 -4.05 4.00 -33.12
CA ASN A 207 -5.12 3.54 -34.02
C ASN A 207 -6.49 3.95 -33.45
N GLU A 208 -7.59 3.44 -34.02
CA GLU A 208 -8.94 3.79 -33.57
C GLU A 208 -9.24 3.32 -32.14
N GLN A 209 -8.55 2.30 -31.63
CA GLN A 209 -8.85 1.67 -30.35
C GLN A 209 -7.78 1.93 -29.29
N TYR A 210 -6.51 2.14 -29.69
CA TYR A 210 -5.40 2.17 -28.75
C TYR A 210 -4.35 3.23 -29.10
N SER A 211 -3.73 3.81 -28.08
CA SER A 211 -2.40 4.39 -28.16
C SER A 211 -1.44 3.41 -27.47
N TYR A 212 -0.34 3.06 -28.11
CA TYR A 212 0.57 2.01 -27.65
C TYR A 212 1.99 2.19 -28.17
N ILE A 213 2.94 1.56 -27.52
CA ILE A 213 4.29 1.34 -28.04
C ILE A 213 4.51 -0.15 -28.26
N SER A 214 5.30 -0.52 -29.27
CA SER A 214 5.61 -1.91 -29.60
C SER A 214 6.95 -2.03 -30.30
N ASN A 215 7.70 -3.09 -29.99
CA ASN A 215 8.89 -3.51 -30.72
C ASN A 215 8.66 -4.73 -31.61
N GLY A 216 7.39 -5.19 -31.76
CA GLY A 216 7.01 -6.37 -32.52
C GLY A 216 6.95 -7.68 -31.69
N GLU A 217 7.60 -7.74 -30.53
CA GLU A 217 7.56 -8.88 -29.59
C GLU A 217 6.68 -8.59 -28.38
N ILE A 218 6.89 -7.41 -27.79
CA ILE A 218 6.15 -6.92 -26.65
C ILE A 218 5.55 -5.55 -26.96
N ALA A 219 4.43 -5.24 -26.31
CA ALA A 219 3.72 -3.97 -26.43
C ALA A 219 3.26 -3.47 -25.06
N GLN A 220 3.16 -2.15 -24.94
CA GLN A 220 2.54 -1.45 -23.82
C GLN A 220 1.39 -0.61 -24.36
N VAL A 221 0.23 -0.71 -23.75
CA VAL A 221 -0.92 0.16 -24.02
C VAL A 221 -0.80 1.42 -23.18
N ASN A 222 -0.86 2.58 -23.84
CA ASN A 222 -0.79 3.90 -23.18
C ASN A 222 -2.17 4.54 -23.05
N ALA A 223 -3.12 4.22 -23.95
CA ALA A 223 -4.50 4.65 -23.87
C ALA A 223 -5.42 3.68 -24.59
N ILE A 224 -6.65 3.59 -24.12
CA ILE A 224 -7.74 2.82 -24.77
C ILE A 224 -8.83 3.80 -25.16
N TYR A 225 -9.34 3.68 -26.39
CA TYR A 225 -10.43 4.52 -26.89
C TYR A 225 -11.69 3.66 -27.02
N SER A 226 -12.65 3.89 -26.15
CA SER A 226 -13.89 3.13 -26.13
C SER A 226 -15.02 3.92 -25.45
N THR A 227 -16.22 3.85 -26.03
CA THR A 227 -17.47 4.31 -25.43
C THR A 227 -18.24 3.19 -24.74
N GLU A 228 -17.73 1.97 -24.80
CA GLU A 228 -18.39 0.79 -24.26
C GLU A 228 -18.28 0.72 -22.73
N LYS A 229 -19.25 0.03 -22.11
CA LYS A 229 -19.24 -0.22 -20.66
C LYS A 229 -18.35 -1.41 -20.27
N SER A 230 -18.01 -2.26 -21.22
CA SER A 230 -17.07 -3.37 -21.03
C SER A 230 -15.90 -3.17 -21.98
N VAL A 231 -14.70 -3.16 -21.42
CA VAL A 231 -13.47 -2.92 -22.16
C VAL A 231 -12.58 -4.15 -22.10
N HIS A 232 -11.99 -4.50 -23.22
CA HIS A 232 -11.03 -5.59 -23.33
C HIS A 232 -9.66 -5.05 -23.72
N ILE A 233 -8.67 -5.26 -22.85
CA ILE A 233 -7.26 -5.03 -23.17
C ILE A 233 -6.79 -6.29 -23.94
N PRO A 234 -6.39 -6.14 -25.19
CA PRO A 234 -6.06 -7.30 -26.02
C PRO A 234 -4.82 -8.02 -25.51
N ASP A 235 -4.75 -9.33 -25.74
CA ASP A 235 -3.54 -10.11 -25.47
C ASP A 235 -2.38 -9.67 -26.37
N THR A 236 -2.69 -9.26 -27.60
CA THR A 236 -1.68 -8.83 -28.58
C THR A 236 -2.15 -7.60 -29.37
N ILE A 237 -1.21 -6.72 -29.72
CA ILE A 237 -1.39 -5.62 -30.68
C ILE A 237 -0.28 -5.74 -31.74
N ASP A 238 -0.68 -5.76 -33.03
CA ASP A 238 0.25 -5.97 -34.16
C ASP A 238 1.13 -7.25 -34.01
N GLY A 239 0.59 -8.28 -33.34
CA GLY A 239 1.30 -9.53 -33.05
C GLY A 239 2.18 -9.48 -31.78
N ALA A 240 2.44 -8.32 -31.23
CA ALA A 240 3.23 -8.16 -30.00
C ALA A 240 2.38 -8.40 -28.75
N GLN A 241 2.94 -9.11 -27.75
CA GLN A 241 2.28 -9.39 -26.48
C GLN A 241 2.09 -8.13 -25.65
N VAL A 242 0.87 -7.84 -25.19
CA VAL A 242 0.59 -6.70 -24.31
C VAL A 242 0.98 -7.05 -22.89
N ILE A 243 2.14 -6.54 -22.46
CA ILE A 243 2.76 -6.87 -21.16
C ILE A 243 2.39 -5.95 -20.03
N ASN A 244 1.88 -4.78 -20.32
CA ASN A 244 1.42 -3.80 -19.34
C ASN A 244 0.48 -2.79 -19.99
N ASP A 245 -0.24 -2.11 -19.13
CA ASP A 245 -1.22 -1.10 -19.48
C ASP A 245 -1.03 0.08 -18.49
N TYR A 246 -0.69 1.24 -19.05
CA TYR A 246 -0.62 2.52 -18.32
C TYR A 246 -1.80 3.44 -18.67
N GLY A 247 -2.67 2.98 -19.59
CA GLY A 247 -3.58 3.88 -20.30
C GLY A 247 -4.85 4.20 -19.52
N ASP A 248 -5.24 5.44 -19.60
CA ASP A 248 -6.60 5.89 -19.33
C ASP A 248 -7.52 5.41 -20.47
N ILE A 249 -8.81 5.27 -20.17
CA ILE A 249 -9.82 4.97 -21.18
C ILE A 249 -10.55 6.25 -21.54
N TYR A 250 -10.48 6.63 -22.80
CA TYR A 250 -11.08 7.83 -23.35
C TYR A 250 -12.22 7.49 -24.33
N ASP A 251 -13.16 8.40 -24.52
CA ASP A 251 -14.27 8.22 -25.45
C ASP A 251 -13.79 8.15 -26.91
N ASN A 252 -12.73 8.88 -27.27
CA ASN A 252 -12.14 8.83 -28.61
C ASN A 252 -10.68 9.37 -28.63
N PRO A 253 -9.91 9.04 -29.70
CA PRO A 253 -8.53 9.47 -29.85
C PRO A 253 -8.32 10.98 -29.96
N ALA A 254 -9.31 11.71 -30.49
CA ALA A 254 -9.20 13.15 -30.72
C ALA A 254 -9.44 13.97 -29.45
N ASN A 255 -10.06 13.35 -28.43
CA ASN A 255 -10.40 14.04 -27.20
C ASN A 255 -9.98 13.26 -25.95
N LYS A 256 -8.68 13.28 -25.66
CA LYS A 256 -8.12 12.63 -24.48
C LYS A 256 -8.50 13.31 -23.14
N GLN A 257 -9.34 14.36 -23.17
CA GLN A 257 -9.81 15.04 -21.95
C GLN A 257 -11.11 14.44 -21.40
N ILE A 258 -11.84 13.67 -22.22
CA ILE A 258 -13.08 13.02 -21.80
C ILE A 258 -12.78 11.55 -21.50
N ARG A 259 -12.76 11.21 -20.23
CA ARG A 259 -12.57 9.82 -19.78
C ARG A 259 -13.90 9.08 -19.76
N ASN A 260 -13.91 7.82 -20.22
CA ASN A 260 -15.09 6.97 -20.09
C ASN A 260 -15.27 6.52 -18.63
N ASN A 261 -16.13 7.22 -17.89
CA ASN A 261 -16.45 6.92 -16.49
C ASN A 261 -17.59 5.90 -16.29
N GLN A 262 -18.11 5.33 -17.39
CA GLN A 262 -19.23 4.37 -17.34
C GLN A 262 -18.78 2.91 -17.42
N ILE A 263 -17.48 2.64 -17.39
CA ILE A 263 -16.94 1.29 -17.52
C ILE A 263 -17.34 0.48 -16.27
N THR A 264 -18.03 -0.64 -16.55
CA THR A 264 -18.48 -1.57 -15.51
C THR A 264 -17.67 -2.87 -15.46
N ALA A 265 -17.00 -3.23 -16.55
CA ALA A 265 -16.17 -4.43 -16.63
C ALA A 265 -14.90 -4.19 -17.46
N ILE A 266 -13.81 -4.80 -17.02
CA ILE A 266 -12.57 -4.81 -17.79
C ILE A 266 -11.99 -6.22 -17.84
N THR A 267 -11.54 -6.62 -19.04
CA THR A 267 -10.75 -7.84 -19.22
C THR A 267 -9.31 -7.45 -19.49
N LEU A 268 -8.38 -7.97 -18.71
CA LEU A 268 -6.97 -7.67 -18.79
C LEU A 268 -6.22 -8.70 -19.66
N SER A 269 -5.14 -8.25 -20.31
CA SER A 269 -4.27 -9.15 -21.09
C SER A 269 -3.68 -10.27 -20.22
N LYS A 270 -3.67 -11.49 -20.75
CA LYS A 270 -3.01 -12.64 -20.10
C LYS A 270 -1.49 -12.50 -19.97
N TYR A 271 -0.88 -11.63 -20.77
CA TYR A 271 0.56 -11.39 -20.76
C TYR A 271 1.00 -10.29 -19.84
N LEU A 272 0.07 -9.66 -19.09
CA LEU A 272 0.43 -8.67 -18.08
C LEU A 272 1.55 -9.17 -17.16
N ARG A 273 2.62 -8.38 -17.02
CA ARG A 273 3.80 -8.73 -16.19
C ARG A 273 3.75 -8.12 -14.83
N TYR A 274 3.15 -6.93 -14.67
CA TYR A 274 3.10 -6.22 -13.40
C TYR A 274 1.94 -5.22 -13.35
N ILE A 275 1.71 -4.69 -12.16
CA ILE A 275 0.72 -3.65 -11.91
C ILE A 275 1.50 -2.34 -11.76
N PRO A 276 1.27 -1.34 -12.62
CA PRO A 276 1.89 -0.04 -12.46
C PRO A 276 1.57 0.55 -11.09
N GLN A 277 2.59 1.08 -10.41
CA GLN A 277 2.41 1.78 -9.12
C GLN A 277 2.31 3.31 -9.29
N ALA A 278 2.44 3.79 -10.50
CA ALA A 278 2.45 5.22 -10.73
C ALA A 278 1.08 5.85 -10.48
N THR A 279 1.11 7.09 -10.09
CA THR A 279 -0.01 8.01 -9.87
C THR A 279 -0.95 8.19 -11.08
N ASN A 280 -0.69 7.48 -12.19
CA ASN A 280 -1.48 7.48 -13.42
C ASN A 280 -1.76 6.05 -13.92
N SER A 281 -1.82 5.05 -13.04
CA SER A 281 -2.21 3.70 -13.48
C SER A 281 -3.73 3.62 -13.63
N LEU A 282 -4.21 2.72 -14.51
CA LEU A 282 -5.62 2.38 -14.72
C LEU A 282 -6.44 2.22 -13.43
N PHE A 283 -5.80 1.98 -12.30
CA PHE A 283 -6.43 1.63 -11.03
C PHE A 283 -6.11 2.60 -9.89
N ASP A 284 -5.30 3.63 -10.13
CA ASP A 284 -5.12 4.72 -9.18
C ASP A 284 -6.01 5.90 -9.59
N ILE A 285 -6.88 6.27 -8.70
CA ILE A 285 -7.69 7.46 -8.83
C ILE A 285 -6.77 8.66 -8.61
N ASP A 286 -6.50 9.41 -9.68
CA ASP A 286 -5.78 10.68 -9.55
C ASP A 286 -6.65 11.70 -8.83
N TYR A 287 -6.25 12.06 -7.60
CA TYR A 287 -6.93 13.06 -6.79
C TYR A 287 -6.66 14.51 -7.24
N SER A 288 -5.84 14.72 -8.27
CA SER A 288 -5.21 16.02 -8.43
C SER A 288 -6.09 17.07 -9.10
N LEU A 289 -7.03 16.75 -9.97
CA LEU A 289 -7.61 17.84 -10.80
C LEU A 289 -9.10 17.76 -11.21
N ASP A 290 -9.81 16.62 -11.14
CA ASP A 290 -11.23 16.64 -11.55
C ASP A 290 -12.02 15.44 -11.02
N ASN A 291 -13.32 15.66 -10.73
CA ASN A 291 -14.27 14.63 -10.23
C ASN A 291 -14.65 13.56 -11.27
N SER A 292 -13.83 13.30 -12.29
CA SER A 292 -14.10 12.34 -13.35
C SER A 292 -13.33 11.02 -13.13
N TYR A 293 -13.85 10.19 -12.24
CA TYR A 293 -13.29 8.86 -11.93
C TYR A 293 -13.65 7.85 -13.01
N SER A 294 -12.73 7.48 -13.88
CA SER A 294 -12.95 6.47 -14.94
C SER A 294 -13.40 5.11 -14.41
N TRP A 295 -13.14 4.82 -13.14
CA TRP A 295 -13.37 3.51 -12.53
C TRP A 295 -14.46 3.48 -11.45
N SER A 296 -15.13 4.60 -11.20
CA SER A 296 -16.18 4.69 -10.17
C SER A 296 -17.36 3.74 -10.42
N SER A 297 -17.54 3.28 -11.66
CA SER A 297 -18.59 2.35 -12.06
C SER A 297 -18.11 0.90 -12.20
N LEU A 298 -16.83 0.61 -11.99
CA LEU A 298 -16.24 -0.71 -12.21
C LEU A 298 -16.75 -1.73 -11.21
N LYS A 299 -17.33 -2.82 -11.73
CA LYS A 299 -17.91 -3.93 -10.96
C LYS A 299 -17.13 -5.23 -11.12
N GLU A 300 -16.36 -5.36 -12.20
CA GLU A 300 -15.72 -6.62 -12.56
C GLU A 300 -14.36 -6.40 -13.23
N ILE A 301 -13.36 -7.17 -12.80
CA ILE A 301 -12.05 -7.31 -13.42
C ILE A 301 -11.86 -8.77 -13.77
N SER A 302 -11.61 -9.08 -15.04
CA SER A 302 -11.41 -10.44 -15.54
C SER A 302 -10.01 -10.62 -16.11
N ILE A 303 -9.41 -11.77 -15.85
CA ILE A 303 -8.11 -12.19 -16.38
C ILE A 303 -8.22 -13.65 -16.80
N SER A 304 -7.66 -13.99 -17.96
CA SER A 304 -7.60 -15.37 -18.42
C SER A 304 -6.82 -16.28 -17.47
N ASP A 305 -7.29 -17.51 -17.30
CA ASP A 305 -6.58 -18.55 -16.53
C ASP A 305 -5.21 -18.91 -17.11
N GLU A 306 -4.95 -18.58 -18.39
CA GLU A 306 -3.65 -18.72 -19.03
C GLU A 306 -2.62 -17.68 -18.57
N SER A 307 -3.03 -16.63 -17.86
CA SER A 307 -2.10 -15.65 -17.31
C SER A 307 -1.12 -16.31 -16.35
N LYS A 308 0.16 -15.97 -16.46
CA LYS A 308 1.24 -16.49 -15.61
C LYS A 308 1.42 -15.73 -14.32
N ASN A 309 0.95 -14.48 -14.27
CA ASN A 309 1.27 -13.55 -13.16
C ASN A 309 0.05 -13.21 -12.32
N PHE A 310 -1.14 -13.27 -12.88
CA PHE A 310 -2.38 -12.81 -12.24
C PHE A 310 -3.53 -13.78 -12.41
N SER A 311 -4.55 -13.59 -11.60
CA SER A 311 -5.83 -14.30 -11.66
C SER A 311 -6.96 -13.37 -11.25
N SER A 312 -8.19 -13.73 -11.61
CA SER A 312 -9.39 -13.08 -11.07
C SER A 312 -10.35 -14.12 -10.52
N GLU A 313 -11.09 -13.75 -9.48
CA GLU A 313 -12.14 -14.55 -8.89
C GLU A 313 -13.30 -13.67 -8.49
N ASN A 314 -14.49 -14.01 -8.97
CA ASN A 314 -15.71 -13.22 -8.72
C ASN A 314 -15.53 -11.72 -9.07
N GLY A 315 -14.77 -11.42 -10.13
CA GLY A 315 -14.50 -10.06 -10.57
C GLY A 315 -13.44 -9.31 -9.75
N VAL A 316 -12.83 -9.95 -8.77
CA VAL A 316 -11.74 -9.38 -7.94
C VAL A 316 -10.39 -9.84 -8.49
N TRP A 317 -9.43 -8.94 -8.51
CA TRP A 317 -8.11 -9.17 -9.07
C TRP A 317 -7.09 -9.57 -8.01
N PHE A 318 -6.34 -10.65 -8.30
CA PHE A 318 -5.29 -11.22 -7.44
C PHE A 318 -4.00 -11.45 -8.25
N ASP A 319 -2.89 -11.68 -7.55
CA ASP A 319 -1.74 -12.37 -8.14
C ASP A 319 -2.12 -13.81 -8.54
N LYS A 320 -1.24 -14.50 -9.28
CA LYS A 320 -1.53 -15.83 -9.83
C LYS A 320 -1.95 -16.83 -8.76
N ASP A 321 -1.26 -16.84 -7.65
CA ASP A 321 -1.44 -17.81 -6.55
C ASP A 321 -2.50 -17.35 -5.51
N LYS A 322 -3.16 -16.21 -5.78
CA LYS A 322 -4.11 -15.57 -4.87
C LYS A 322 -3.52 -15.30 -3.47
N THR A 323 -2.22 -15.01 -3.42
CA THR A 323 -1.54 -14.61 -2.17
C THR A 323 -1.59 -13.12 -1.93
N VAL A 324 -1.82 -12.33 -3.00
CA VAL A 324 -1.98 -10.87 -2.94
C VAL A 324 -3.33 -10.48 -3.54
N LEU A 325 -4.13 -9.76 -2.76
CA LEU A 325 -5.32 -9.08 -3.27
C LEU A 325 -4.87 -7.76 -3.92
N VAL A 326 -5.01 -7.67 -5.24
CA VAL A 326 -4.55 -6.54 -6.04
C VAL A 326 -5.58 -5.43 -6.11
N LYS A 327 -6.83 -5.75 -6.49
CA LYS A 327 -7.92 -4.77 -6.58
C LYS A 327 -9.28 -5.42 -6.41
N TYR A 328 -10.07 -4.82 -5.53
CA TYR A 328 -11.52 -5.02 -5.45
C TYR A 328 -12.20 -3.88 -6.23
N PRO A 329 -13.12 -4.19 -7.17
CA PRO A 329 -13.77 -3.16 -7.99
C PRO A 329 -14.62 -2.17 -7.17
N CYS A 330 -14.51 -0.89 -7.49
CA CYS A 330 -15.10 0.19 -6.67
C CYS A 330 -16.63 0.15 -6.59
N ALA A 331 -17.31 -0.27 -7.68
CA ALA A 331 -18.77 -0.32 -7.75
C ALA A 331 -19.34 -1.74 -7.64
N LYS A 332 -18.53 -2.72 -7.23
CA LYS A 332 -19.01 -4.07 -6.95
C LYS A 332 -19.89 -4.04 -5.70
N VAL A 333 -21.10 -4.60 -5.82
CA VAL A 333 -22.12 -4.52 -4.77
C VAL A 333 -22.21 -5.86 -4.03
N ASP A 334 -21.31 -6.07 -3.08
CA ASP A 334 -21.38 -7.19 -2.14
C ASP A 334 -21.81 -6.65 -0.77
N THR A 335 -22.67 -7.37 -0.03
CA THR A 335 -23.04 -6.96 1.32
C THR A 335 -21.89 -7.26 2.29
N GLU A 336 -21.18 -8.36 2.06
CA GLU A 336 -20.04 -8.80 2.83
C GLU A 336 -18.93 -9.24 1.88
N TYR A 337 -17.69 -9.00 2.26
CA TYR A 337 -16.54 -9.51 1.54
C TYR A 337 -15.65 -10.36 2.45
N ARG A 338 -15.40 -11.59 2.02
CA ARG A 338 -14.47 -12.50 2.69
C ARG A 338 -13.19 -12.59 1.89
N ILE A 339 -12.11 -12.06 2.44
CA ILE A 339 -10.79 -12.19 1.82
C ILE A 339 -10.44 -13.68 1.78
N PRO A 340 -10.01 -14.24 0.61
CA PRO A 340 -9.63 -15.65 0.51
C PRO A 340 -8.52 -16.05 1.49
N ASN A 341 -8.60 -17.28 2.02
CA ASN A 341 -7.65 -17.79 3.01
C ASN A 341 -6.22 -18.00 2.48
N THR A 342 -6.01 -17.87 1.17
CA THR A 342 -4.68 -17.88 0.53
C THR A 342 -4.00 -16.52 0.60
N VAL A 343 -4.76 -15.43 0.76
CA VAL A 343 -4.25 -14.06 0.73
C VAL A 343 -3.40 -13.78 1.97
N LYS A 344 -2.17 -13.37 1.73
CA LYS A 344 -1.22 -12.90 2.76
C LYS A 344 -1.11 -11.39 2.80
N GLU A 345 -1.27 -10.76 1.65
CA GLU A 345 -1.14 -9.31 1.50
C GLU A 345 -2.39 -8.73 0.82
N VAL A 346 -2.93 -7.68 1.40
CA VAL A 346 -3.86 -6.78 0.72
C VAL A 346 -3.05 -5.57 0.26
N ARG A 347 -2.98 -5.34 -1.06
CA ARG A 347 -2.17 -4.26 -1.63
C ARG A 347 -2.68 -2.88 -1.20
N GLY A 348 -1.77 -1.92 -1.05
CA GLY A 348 -2.14 -0.51 -0.85
C GLY A 348 -3.04 -0.03 -2.01
N GLY A 349 -4.20 0.54 -1.70
CA GLY A 349 -5.19 0.92 -2.71
C GLY A 349 -6.13 -0.19 -3.21
N ALA A 350 -5.90 -1.46 -2.85
CA ALA A 350 -6.76 -2.59 -3.28
C ALA A 350 -8.24 -2.41 -2.91
N LEU A 351 -8.50 -1.81 -1.77
CA LEU A 351 -9.83 -1.55 -1.22
C LEU A 351 -10.18 -0.05 -1.19
N ARG A 352 -9.39 0.78 -1.90
CA ARG A 352 -9.65 2.21 -1.97
C ARG A 352 -10.90 2.48 -2.82
N ASP A 353 -11.71 3.44 -2.39
CA ASP A 353 -12.90 3.96 -3.09
C ASP A 353 -13.97 2.90 -3.43
N VAL A 354 -14.09 1.90 -2.57
CA VAL A 354 -15.19 0.92 -2.64
C VAL A 354 -16.49 1.62 -2.20
N ILE A 355 -17.05 2.44 -3.12
CA ILE A 355 -18.11 3.43 -2.85
C ILE A 355 -19.45 2.77 -2.47
N HIS A 356 -19.78 1.67 -3.14
CA HIS A 356 -21.03 0.92 -2.94
C HIS A 356 -20.78 -0.50 -2.41
N GLY A 357 -19.54 -0.72 -1.88
CA GLY A 357 -19.08 -2.04 -1.50
C GLY A 357 -19.66 -2.56 -0.19
N PHE A 358 -19.02 -3.57 0.27
CA PHE A 358 -19.42 -4.34 1.42
C PHE A 358 -19.57 -3.50 2.71
N GLN A 359 -20.58 -3.87 3.49
CA GLN A 359 -20.77 -3.33 4.84
C GLN A 359 -19.86 -4.03 5.85
N LYS A 360 -19.46 -5.27 5.55
CA LYS A 360 -18.62 -6.10 6.42
C LYS A 360 -17.48 -6.74 5.63
N ILE A 361 -16.27 -6.74 6.22
CA ILE A 361 -15.11 -7.43 5.69
C ILE A 361 -14.57 -8.46 6.70
N TYR A 362 -14.25 -9.67 6.19
CA TYR A 362 -13.62 -10.73 6.96
C TYR A 362 -12.14 -10.85 6.57
N ILE A 363 -11.24 -10.69 7.54
CA ILE A 363 -9.79 -10.79 7.39
C ILE A 363 -9.34 -12.15 7.93
N PRO A 364 -8.87 -13.09 7.08
CA PRO A 364 -8.49 -14.44 7.51
C PRO A 364 -7.17 -14.46 8.29
N ALA A 365 -6.87 -15.63 8.88
CA ALA A 365 -5.63 -15.87 9.61
C ALA A 365 -4.36 -15.69 8.77
N SER A 366 -4.46 -15.89 7.44
CA SER A 366 -3.35 -15.81 6.50
C SER A 366 -2.84 -14.39 6.23
N VAL A 367 -3.68 -13.35 6.44
CA VAL A 367 -3.31 -11.97 6.12
C VAL A 367 -2.25 -11.45 7.07
N GLU A 368 -1.08 -11.16 6.51
CA GLU A 368 0.07 -10.60 7.20
C GLU A 368 0.20 -9.08 7.03
N SER A 369 -0.23 -8.57 5.85
CA SER A 369 -0.21 -7.16 5.52
C SER A 369 -1.60 -6.70 5.08
N PHE A 370 -2.13 -5.72 5.81
CA PHE A 370 -3.41 -5.09 5.52
C PHE A 370 -3.24 -3.57 5.57
N PRO A 371 -3.30 -2.87 4.43
CA PRO A 371 -3.20 -1.42 4.42
C PRO A 371 -4.45 -0.84 5.05
N CYS A 372 -4.26 0.06 5.97
CA CYS A 372 -5.38 0.87 6.42
C CYS A 372 -5.71 1.84 5.30
N PHE A 373 -6.85 1.67 4.68
CA PHE A 373 -7.36 2.61 3.69
C PHE A 373 -7.98 3.81 4.40
N SER A 374 -7.75 4.98 3.86
CA SER A 374 -8.49 6.18 4.21
C SER A 374 -9.62 6.32 3.20
N ASP A 375 -10.85 6.52 3.66
CA ASP A 375 -11.92 7.01 2.81
C ASP A 375 -11.83 8.54 2.77
N SER A 376 -11.11 9.06 1.79
CA SER A 376 -10.94 10.51 1.62
C SER A 376 -12.25 11.23 1.26
N HIS A 377 -13.28 10.49 0.84
CA HIS A 377 -14.56 11.02 0.39
C HIS A 377 -15.73 10.73 1.34
N GLY A 378 -15.56 9.89 2.36
CA GLY A 378 -16.62 9.54 3.32
C GLY A 378 -17.79 8.77 2.71
N THR A 379 -17.50 7.98 1.67
CA THR A 379 -18.51 7.27 0.89
C THR A 379 -18.57 5.76 1.14
N SER A 380 -17.61 5.21 1.90
CA SER A 380 -17.58 3.79 2.22
C SER A 380 -18.76 3.36 3.07
N ASN A 381 -19.40 2.25 2.70
CA ASN A 381 -20.46 1.60 3.47
C ASN A 381 -19.94 0.69 4.59
N LEU A 382 -18.62 0.55 4.73
CA LEU A 382 -18.02 -0.34 5.72
C LEU A 382 -18.40 0.08 7.14
N SER A 383 -19.12 -0.81 7.83
CA SER A 383 -19.58 -0.62 9.21
C SER A 383 -18.94 -1.62 10.20
N GLU A 384 -18.39 -2.73 9.68
CA GLU A 384 -17.86 -3.81 10.53
C GLU A 384 -16.64 -4.49 9.90
N ILE A 385 -15.63 -4.74 10.72
CA ILE A 385 -14.45 -5.54 10.37
C ILE A 385 -14.38 -6.73 11.32
N GLU A 386 -14.32 -7.93 10.77
CA GLU A 386 -14.11 -9.16 11.53
C GLU A 386 -12.77 -9.78 11.16
N VAL A 387 -11.95 -10.10 12.16
CA VAL A 387 -10.64 -10.73 12.00
C VAL A 387 -10.65 -12.11 12.62
N ASP A 388 -10.16 -13.11 11.86
CA ASP A 388 -9.98 -14.46 12.36
C ASP A 388 -9.15 -14.47 13.65
N GLY A 389 -9.62 -15.19 14.69
CA GLY A 389 -8.94 -15.25 15.99
C GLY A 389 -7.50 -15.78 15.93
N GLN A 390 -7.16 -16.58 14.89
CA GLN A 390 -5.82 -17.12 14.66
C GLN A 390 -4.91 -16.17 13.88
N ASN A 391 -5.41 -15.02 13.37
CA ASN A 391 -4.57 -14.04 12.72
C ASN A 391 -3.49 -13.54 13.69
N LYS A 392 -2.22 -13.49 13.23
CA LYS A 392 -1.06 -13.18 14.07
C LYS A 392 -0.78 -11.69 14.20
N ASN A 393 -1.27 -10.88 13.26
CA ASN A 393 -0.93 -9.47 13.14
C ASN A 393 -2.07 -8.53 13.53
N TYR A 394 -3.32 -9.00 13.39
CA TYR A 394 -4.53 -8.19 13.54
C TYR A 394 -5.53 -8.83 14.50
N LYS A 395 -6.40 -7.99 15.03
CA LYS A 395 -7.56 -8.37 15.85
C LYS A 395 -8.69 -7.38 15.60
N SER A 396 -9.92 -7.84 15.62
CA SER A 396 -11.09 -6.96 15.68
C SER A 396 -11.74 -7.01 17.04
N GLN A 397 -12.28 -5.88 17.46
CA GLN A 397 -13.15 -5.77 18.63
C GLN A 397 -14.25 -4.76 18.32
N ASP A 398 -15.50 -5.16 18.55
CA ASP A 398 -16.69 -4.34 18.25
C ASP A 398 -16.71 -3.82 16.81
N GLY A 399 -16.24 -4.66 15.84
CA GLY A 399 -16.18 -4.32 14.42
C GLY A 399 -15.06 -3.33 14.03
N VAL A 400 -14.15 -2.99 14.95
CA VAL A 400 -13.03 -2.06 14.75
C VAL A 400 -11.73 -2.85 14.65
N LEU A 401 -10.82 -2.44 13.73
CA LEU A 401 -9.55 -3.11 13.47
C LEU A 401 -8.44 -2.59 14.38
N TYR A 402 -7.72 -3.52 14.99
CA TYR A 402 -6.55 -3.26 15.83
C TYR A 402 -5.34 -4.08 15.40
N SER A 403 -4.15 -3.65 15.85
CA SER A 403 -3.00 -4.56 15.92
C SER A 403 -3.28 -5.71 16.89
N LYS A 404 -2.65 -6.88 16.66
CA LYS A 404 -2.89 -8.08 17.48
C LYS A 404 -2.71 -7.84 18.99
N ASP A 405 -1.75 -7.02 19.36
CA ASP A 405 -1.44 -6.64 20.75
C ASP A 405 -2.39 -5.57 21.32
N MET A 406 -3.40 -5.17 20.58
CA MET A 406 -4.37 -4.12 20.93
C MET A 406 -3.76 -2.75 21.28
N LYS A 407 -2.49 -2.51 20.90
CA LYS A 407 -1.84 -1.21 21.16
C LYS A 407 -2.16 -0.15 20.13
N ARG A 408 -2.57 -0.55 18.95
CA ARG A 408 -2.85 0.35 17.82
C ARG A 408 -4.27 0.15 17.34
N LEU A 409 -5.07 1.20 17.33
CA LEU A 409 -6.31 1.26 16.56
C LEU A 409 -5.92 1.59 15.12
N LEU A 410 -6.18 0.66 14.20
CA LEU A 410 -5.74 0.76 12.81
C LEU A 410 -6.82 1.33 11.90
N LEU A 411 -8.07 0.89 12.07
CA LEU A 411 -9.19 1.38 11.28
C LEU A 411 -10.49 1.32 12.09
N TYR A 412 -11.16 2.46 12.19
CA TYR A 412 -12.55 2.57 12.64
C TYR A 412 -13.43 2.67 11.41
N PRO A 413 -14.39 1.74 11.18
CA PRO A 413 -15.21 1.74 9.97
C PRO A 413 -15.99 3.03 9.77
N PHE A 414 -16.00 3.54 8.54
CA PHE A 414 -16.55 4.87 8.20
C PHE A 414 -18.06 4.96 8.37
N ALA A 415 -18.79 3.87 8.08
CA ALA A 415 -20.24 3.81 8.19
C ALA A 415 -20.75 3.32 9.56
N LYS A 416 -19.85 3.07 10.51
CA LYS A 416 -20.22 2.64 11.85
C LYS A 416 -21.01 3.74 12.58
N GLN A 417 -22.25 3.43 12.98
CA GLN A 417 -23.23 4.40 13.49
C GLN A 417 -23.14 4.63 15.01
N ASP A 418 -22.01 4.36 15.64
CA ASP A 418 -21.86 4.54 17.09
C ASP A 418 -22.03 6.00 17.50
N VAL A 419 -22.89 6.26 18.47
CA VAL A 419 -23.07 7.61 19.06
C VAL A 419 -21.82 8.02 19.82
N SER A 420 -21.08 7.06 20.35
CA SER A 420 -19.80 7.23 21.04
C SER A 420 -19.00 5.94 20.99
N TYR A 421 -17.71 6.05 20.80
CA TYR A 421 -16.79 4.92 20.87
C TYR A 421 -15.78 5.12 21.99
N SER A 422 -15.64 4.10 22.84
CA SER A 422 -14.65 4.07 23.91
C SER A 422 -13.47 3.21 23.45
N VAL A 423 -12.37 3.86 23.12
CA VAL A 423 -11.12 3.16 22.77
C VAL A 423 -10.69 2.29 23.94
N PRO A 424 -10.41 0.99 23.73
CA PRO A 424 -9.98 0.07 24.78
C PRO A 424 -8.80 0.58 25.59
N GLU A 425 -8.72 0.16 26.86
CA GLU A 425 -7.57 0.47 27.71
C GLU A 425 -6.31 -0.23 27.14
N GLY A 426 -5.18 0.49 27.10
CA GLY A 426 -3.92 -0.04 26.56
C GLY A 426 -3.62 0.38 25.13
N VAL A 427 -4.56 0.96 24.39
CA VAL A 427 -4.29 1.51 23.06
C VAL A 427 -3.42 2.78 23.19
N ASP A 428 -2.22 2.73 22.63
CA ASP A 428 -1.23 3.81 22.68
C ASP A 428 -1.25 4.70 21.44
N TYR A 429 -1.73 4.17 20.31
CA TYR A 429 -1.73 4.83 19.02
C TYR A 429 -3.07 4.66 18.30
N ILE A 430 -3.59 5.75 17.77
CA ILE A 430 -4.74 5.78 16.87
C ILE A 430 -4.22 6.30 15.55
N LYS A 431 -4.38 5.51 14.48
CA LYS A 431 -4.02 5.95 13.14
C LYS A 431 -4.90 7.14 12.76
N ASP A 432 -4.34 8.11 12.04
CA ASP A 432 -5.10 9.25 11.53
C ASP A 432 -6.22 8.70 10.62
N ILE A 433 -7.46 8.92 11.08
CA ILE A 433 -8.70 8.48 10.44
C ILE A 433 -9.27 9.64 9.64
#